data_342afb1dc72a98676ea4221b3c53ea96
#
_entry.id   342afb1dc72a98676ea4221b3c53ea96
#
_cell.length_a   1.000
_cell.length_b   1.000
_cell.length_c   1.000
_cell.angle_alpha   90.00
_cell.angle_beta   90.00
_cell.angle_gamma   90.00
#
_symmetry.space_group_name_H-M   'P 1'
#
loop_
_entity.id
_entity.type
_entity.pdbx_description
1 polymer ?
#
loop_
_entity_poly.entity_id
_entity_poly.type
_entity_poly.pdbx_seq_one_letter_code
_entity_poly.pdbx_strand_id
1 'polypeptide(L)'
;MSAENIAVIFRNNSSADGIELALREQGVPSVRKESVSFFDSLEVRAFCAMMALIINPKDIMAFMSLLEYSKGVGSALSKEIFDSLLKLGGGDLIKGFLEPDLSINLQKAHKKNAQLGLFDDIEVLASPKRFDLQSEFNSHPILTLPKINEFGAKNLEKLYHFIKKARQIRVSSEFVECILQNEFFKEICEILATKRATNKATLKVDLTRKDENLEKIVRKMAVLKELTKDYSDIYKYYNFLTLGANEMSNGKGVNLLSIHASKGLEFELVFVVDLAQNRFPNSKLMAMGGSLEEERRLFYVAVTRAKNTLILSYAKYDKIKKAHYKPSCFLVEAGLCKE
;
A
#
# COMPACT_ATOMS: atom_id res chain seq x y z
N MET A 1 -4.75 -30.87 -13.03
CA MET A 1 -3.93 -30.68 -11.80
C MET A 1 -4.61 -29.59 -10.99
N SER A 2 -4.78 -29.78 -9.67
CA SER A 2 -5.33 -28.71 -8.81
C SER A 2 -4.27 -27.64 -8.59
N ALA A 3 -4.69 -26.36 -8.51
CA ALA A 3 -3.81 -25.22 -8.26
C ALA A 3 -3.03 -25.35 -6.94
N GLU A 4 -3.59 -26.04 -5.95
CA GLU A 4 -2.95 -26.31 -4.65
C GLU A 4 -1.71 -27.22 -4.76
N ASN A 5 -1.61 -28.01 -5.84
CA ASN A 5 -0.47 -28.87 -6.13
C ASN A 5 0.64 -28.17 -6.91
N ILE A 6 0.50 -26.86 -7.15
CA ILE A 6 1.46 -26.01 -7.86
C ILE A 6 2.11 -25.06 -6.87
N ALA A 7 3.43 -24.93 -6.95
CA ALA A 7 4.17 -23.94 -6.19
C ALA A 7 5.05 -23.07 -7.09
N VAL A 8 5.13 -21.80 -6.77
CA VAL A 8 6.12 -20.86 -7.28
C VAL A 8 7.06 -20.49 -6.14
N ILE A 9 8.31 -20.88 -6.26
CA ILE A 9 9.33 -20.72 -5.22
C ILE A 9 10.32 -19.64 -5.66
N PHE A 10 10.58 -18.68 -4.77
CA PHE A 10 11.43 -17.53 -5.01
C PHE A 10 12.40 -17.27 -3.85
N ARG A 11 13.55 -16.65 -4.17
CA ARG A 11 14.56 -16.26 -3.17
C ARG A 11 14.16 -14.97 -2.45
N ASN A 12 13.55 -14.03 -3.16
CA ASN A 12 13.20 -12.70 -2.65
C ASN A 12 11.68 -12.47 -2.76
N ASN A 13 11.04 -12.01 -1.68
CA ASN A 13 9.60 -11.73 -1.66
C ASN A 13 9.14 -10.73 -2.74
N SER A 14 10.03 -9.81 -3.14
CA SER A 14 9.72 -8.87 -4.23
C SER A 14 9.53 -9.50 -5.60
N SER A 15 10.01 -10.74 -5.80
CA SER A 15 9.80 -11.50 -7.03
C SER A 15 8.37 -12.03 -7.13
N ALA A 16 7.74 -12.26 -5.99
CA ALA A 16 6.37 -12.74 -5.92
C ALA A 16 5.32 -11.68 -6.28
N ASP A 17 5.62 -10.39 -6.10
CA ASP A 17 4.65 -9.31 -6.31
C ASP A 17 4.14 -9.29 -7.76
N GLY A 18 5.03 -9.36 -8.75
CA GLY A 18 4.65 -9.40 -10.17
C GLY A 18 3.95 -10.70 -10.58
N ILE A 19 4.33 -11.82 -9.95
CA ILE A 19 3.71 -13.13 -10.23
C ILE A 19 2.29 -13.17 -9.67
N GLU A 20 2.09 -12.69 -8.45
CA GLU A 20 0.77 -12.59 -7.83
C GLU A 20 -0.18 -11.72 -8.66
N LEU A 21 0.31 -10.59 -9.18
CA LEU A 21 -0.44 -9.73 -10.09
C LEU A 21 -0.81 -10.45 -11.38
N ALA A 22 0.16 -11.10 -12.05
CA ALA A 22 -0.08 -11.81 -13.30
C ALA A 22 -1.07 -12.97 -13.13
N LEU A 23 -0.98 -13.74 -12.05
CA LEU A 23 -1.94 -14.80 -11.73
C LEU A 23 -3.34 -14.23 -11.53
N ARG A 24 -3.44 -13.11 -10.83
CA ARG A 24 -4.71 -12.43 -10.60
C ARG A 24 -5.33 -11.89 -11.89
N GLU A 25 -4.55 -11.30 -12.79
CA GLU A 25 -5.01 -10.85 -14.11
C GLU A 25 -5.59 -12.00 -14.95
N GLN A 26 -5.02 -13.19 -14.79
CA GLN A 26 -5.51 -14.40 -15.44
C GLN A 26 -6.65 -15.12 -14.68
N GLY A 27 -7.16 -14.53 -13.60
CA GLY A 27 -8.18 -15.15 -12.76
C GLY A 27 -7.70 -16.41 -12.02
N VAL A 28 -6.39 -16.62 -11.86
CA VAL A 28 -5.81 -17.78 -11.18
C VAL A 28 -5.60 -17.45 -9.71
N PRO A 29 -6.28 -18.15 -8.78
CA PRO A 29 -6.12 -17.93 -7.35
C PRO A 29 -4.72 -18.30 -6.89
N SER A 30 -4.13 -17.48 -6.02
CA SER A 30 -2.83 -17.72 -5.43
C SER A 30 -2.83 -17.44 -3.93
N VAL A 31 -1.97 -18.14 -3.19
CA VAL A 31 -1.84 -18.01 -1.73
C VAL A 31 -0.38 -17.76 -1.38
N ARG A 32 -0.10 -16.66 -0.70
CA ARG A 32 1.22 -16.43 -0.08
C ARG A 32 1.26 -17.08 1.31
N LYS A 33 2.31 -17.86 1.55
CA LYS A 33 2.62 -18.38 2.89
C LYS A 33 3.82 -17.62 3.47
N GLU A 34 3.73 -17.26 4.74
CA GLU A 34 4.77 -16.53 5.50
C GLU A 34 5.12 -15.12 5.00
N SER A 35 4.35 -14.57 4.08
CA SER A 35 4.52 -13.18 3.65
C SER A 35 3.17 -12.52 3.35
N VAL A 36 3.12 -11.20 3.53
CA VAL A 36 1.92 -10.42 3.23
C VAL A 36 1.73 -10.35 1.71
N SER A 37 0.50 -10.56 1.24
CA SER A 37 0.12 -10.34 -0.15
C SER A 37 0.48 -8.92 -0.61
N PHE A 38 0.77 -8.75 -1.90
CA PHE A 38 0.97 -7.43 -2.49
C PHE A 38 -0.18 -6.49 -2.16
N PHE A 39 -1.41 -6.97 -2.33
CA PHE A 39 -2.64 -6.19 -2.13
C PHE A 39 -2.93 -5.88 -0.65
N ASP A 40 -2.52 -6.77 0.26
CA ASP A 40 -2.72 -6.60 1.71
C ASP A 40 -1.62 -5.78 2.38
N SER A 41 -0.57 -5.42 1.64
CA SER A 41 0.49 -4.58 2.18
C SER A 41 -0.03 -3.18 2.52
N LEU A 42 0.39 -2.64 3.66
CA LEU A 42 -0.15 -1.39 4.21
C LEU A 42 -0.03 -0.22 3.24
N GLU A 43 1.06 -0.14 2.47
CA GLU A 43 1.27 0.89 1.45
C GLU A 43 0.31 0.78 0.28
N VAL A 44 -0.02 -0.44 -0.19
CA VAL A 44 -1.00 -0.65 -1.25
C VAL A 44 -2.41 -0.39 -0.74
N ARG A 45 -2.72 -0.79 0.49
CA ARG A 45 -4.00 -0.48 1.13
C ARG A 45 -4.20 1.03 1.32
N ALA A 46 -3.15 1.76 1.75
CA ALA A 46 -3.21 3.22 1.85
C ALA A 46 -3.39 3.87 0.46
N PHE A 47 -2.73 3.34 -0.58
CA PHE A 47 -2.92 3.78 -1.95
C PHE A 47 -4.38 3.57 -2.41
N CYS A 48 -4.95 2.39 -2.19
CA CYS A 48 -6.36 2.11 -2.49
C CYS A 48 -7.32 2.99 -1.68
N ALA A 49 -7.00 3.29 -0.44
CA ALA A 49 -7.79 4.20 0.39
C ALA A 49 -7.78 5.65 -0.17
N MET A 50 -6.64 6.13 -0.69
CA MET A 50 -6.58 7.41 -1.41
C MET A 50 -7.46 7.40 -2.66
N MET A 51 -7.48 6.30 -3.43
CA MET A 51 -8.40 6.16 -4.57
C MET A 51 -9.86 6.19 -4.13
N ALA A 52 -10.19 5.49 -3.03
CA ALA A 52 -11.55 5.40 -2.52
C ALA A 52 -12.15 6.78 -2.18
N LEU A 53 -11.36 7.75 -1.75
CA LEU A 53 -11.87 9.11 -1.48
C LEU A 53 -12.59 9.74 -2.67
N ILE A 54 -12.26 9.34 -3.90
CA ILE A 54 -12.87 9.85 -5.14
C ILE A 54 -13.85 8.85 -5.73
N ILE A 55 -13.52 7.56 -5.73
CA ILE A 55 -14.27 6.51 -6.41
C ILE A 55 -15.44 6.01 -5.57
N ASN A 56 -15.20 5.87 -4.26
CA ASN A 56 -16.20 5.43 -3.28
C ASN A 56 -16.17 6.34 -2.03
N PRO A 57 -16.58 7.60 -2.15
CA PRO A 57 -16.46 8.60 -1.07
C PRO A 57 -17.31 8.29 0.16
N LYS A 58 -18.15 7.23 0.12
CA LYS A 58 -18.92 6.73 1.27
C LYS A 58 -18.16 5.67 2.10
N ASP A 59 -16.98 5.27 1.66
CA ASP A 59 -16.15 4.29 2.38
C ASP A 59 -15.48 4.93 3.59
N ILE A 60 -16.21 4.87 4.72
CA ILE A 60 -15.72 5.36 6.02
C ILE A 60 -14.44 4.64 6.46
N MET A 61 -14.29 3.34 6.15
CA MET A 61 -13.13 2.57 6.58
C MET A 61 -11.87 3.02 5.85
N ALA A 62 -11.97 3.28 4.54
CA ALA A 62 -10.87 3.84 3.76
C ALA A 62 -10.46 5.22 4.30
N PHE A 63 -11.42 6.11 4.56
CA PHE A 63 -11.15 7.44 5.13
C PHE A 63 -10.47 7.36 6.50
N MET A 64 -11.03 6.56 7.41
CA MET A 64 -10.49 6.41 8.76
C MET A 64 -9.08 5.83 8.74
N SER A 65 -8.83 4.82 7.90
CA SER A 65 -7.51 4.19 7.78
C SER A 65 -6.41 5.16 7.32
N LEU A 66 -6.74 6.15 6.51
CA LEU A 66 -5.82 7.22 6.13
C LEU A 66 -5.53 8.15 7.30
N LEU A 67 -6.56 8.58 8.04
CA LEU A 67 -6.36 9.52 9.14
C LEU A 67 -5.64 8.90 10.35
N GLU A 68 -5.63 7.57 10.50
CA GLU A 68 -4.82 6.88 11.51
C GLU A 68 -3.31 7.13 11.39
N TYR A 69 -2.83 7.54 10.21
CA TYR A 69 -1.44 7.99 10.02
C TYR A 69 -1.20 9.41 10.54
N SER A 70 -2.26 10.16 10.87
CA SER A 70 -2.14 11.51 11.43
C SER A 70 -1.92 11.44 12.94
N LYS A 71 -0.80 11.98 13.41
CA LYS A 71 -0.46 11.98 14.85
C LYS A 71 -1.57 12.63 15.68
N GLY A 72 -2.09 11.89 16.66
CA GLY A 72 -3.15 12.38 17.57
C GLY A 72 -4.57 12.29 16.99
N VAL A 73 -4.75 11.66 15.82
CA VAL A 73 -6.07 11.38 15.25
C VAL A 73 -6.34 9.89 15.40
N GLY A 74 -7.13 9.51 16.40
CA GLY A 74 -7.57 8.13 16.59
C GLY A 74 -8.87 7.82 15.86
N SER A 75 -9.31 6.57 15.89
CA SER A 75 -10.49 6.08 15.16
C SER A 75 -11.78 6.85 15.48
N ALA A 76 -12.01 7.20 16.75
CA ALA A 76 -13.20 7.96 17.15
C ALA A 76 -13.22 9.37 16.53
N LEU A 77 -12.07 10.08 16.52
CA LEU A 77 -11.97 11.41 15.91
C LEU A 77 -12.03 11.33 14.37
N SER A 78 -11.43 10.30 13.77
CA SER A 78 -11.52 10.07 12.32
C SER A 78 -12.97 9.88 11.87
N LYS A 79 -13.76 9.11 12.64
CA LYS A 79 -15.19 8.94 12.39
C LYS A 79 -15.95 10.25 12.54
N GLU A 80 -15.70 11.00 13.60
CA GLU A 80 -16.31 12.30 13.86
C GLU A 80 -16.04 13.30 12.73
N ILE A 81 -14.80 13.32 12.21
CA ILE A 81 -14.40 14.13 11.06
C ILE A 81 -15.18 13.70 9.81
N PHE A 82 -15.26 12.40 9.53
CA PHE A 82 -15.99 11.86 8.39
C PHE A 82 -17.47 12.25 8.42
N ASP A 83 -18.14 11.98 9.54
CA ASP A 83 -19.57 12.29 9.72
C ASP A 83 -19.84 13.81 9.61
N SER A 84 -18.91 14.62 10.13
CA SER A 84 -19.01 16.10 10.04
C SER A 84 -18.82 16.57 8.59
N LEU A 85 -17.88 16.01 7.84
CA LEU A 85 -17.70 16.36 6.42
C LEU A 85 -18.92 15.95 5.58
N LEU A 86 -19.48 14.75 5.83
CA LEU A 86 -20.73 14.35 5.16
C LEU A 86 -21.87 15.32 5.48
N LYS A 87 -21.99 15.77 6.74
CA LYS A 87 -22.98 16.75 7.13
C LYS A 87 -22.79 18.07 6.42
N LEU A 88 -21.56 18.59 6.37
CA LEU A 88 -21.22 19.83 5.65
C LEU A 88 -21.47 19.75 4.14
N GLY A 89 -21.36 18.56 3.56
CA GLY A 89 -21.57 18.32 2.13
C GLY A 89 -22.97 17.81 1.76
N GLY A 90 -23.93 17.80 2.72
CA GLY A 90 -25.28 17.28 2.45
C GLY A 90 -25.29 15.78 2.09
N GLY A 91 -24.38 14.97 2.67
CA GLY A 91 -24.21 13.55 2.40
C GLY A 91 -23.14 13.21 1.34
N ASP A 92 -22.44 14.22 0.83
CA ASP A 92 -21.35 14.08 -0.14
C ASP A 92 -20.03 14.51 0.48
N LEU A 93 -19.08 13.55 0.62
CA LEU A 93 -17.77 13.82 1.21
C LEU A 93 -16.96 14.84 0.41
N ILE A 94 -17.01 14.76 -0.93
CA ILE A 94 -16.25 15.66 -1.81
C ILE A 94 -16.78 17.08 -1.66
N LYS A 95 -18.09 17.26 -1.65
CA LYS A 95 -18.70 18.56 -1.37
C LYS A 95 -18.36 19.05 0.04
N GLY A 96 -18.39 18.15 1.03
CA GLY A 96 -18.00 18.47 2.40
C GLY A 96 -16.59 19.04 2.51
N PHE A 97 -15.66 18.60 1.66
CA PHE A 97 -14.32 19.14 1.60
C PHE A 97 -14.21 20.44 0.77
N LEU A 98 -14.91 20.54 -0.36
CA LEU A 98 -14.65 21.58 -1.36
C LEU A 98 -15.67 22.73 -1.33
N GLU A 99 -16.88 22.42 -0.95
CA GLU A 99 -18.04 23.33 -1.00
C GLU A 99 -18.91 23.14 0.25
N PRO A 100 -18.33 23.29 1.47
CA PRO A 100 -19.05 23.02 2.71
C PRO A 100 -20.18 24.01 2.93
N ASP A 101 -21.30 23.55 3.47
CA ASP A 101 -22.40 24.41 3.91
C ASP A 101 -21.97 25.20 5.17
N LEU A 102 -21.72 26.49 5.00
CA LEU A 102 -21.26 27.39 6.05
C LEU A 102 -22.37 27.71 7.10
N SER A 103 -23.63 27.42 6.80
CA SER A 103 -24.75 27.60 7.76
C SER A 103 -24.72 26.55 8.87
N ILE A 104 -23.98 25.44 8.69
CA ILE A 104 -23.90 24.33 9.64
C ILE A 104 -22.84 24.63 10.71
N ASN A 105 -23.30 24.79 11.94
CA ASN A 105 -22.41 24.93 13.09
C ASN A 105 -22.12 23.57 13.74
N LEU A 106 -20.88 23.07 13.60
CA LEU A 106 -20.45 21.78 14.17
C LEU A 106 -20.30 21.82 15.69
N GLN A 107 -20.07 23.00 16.29
CA GLN A 107 -19.88 23.13 17.75
C GLN A 107 -21.21 22.98 18.52
N LYS A 108 -22.35 23.40 17.93
CA LYS A 108 -23.67 23.24 18.58
C LYS A 108 -24.09 21.78 18.77
N ALA A 109 -23.57 20.86 17.96
CA ALA A 109 -23.86 19.43 18.08
C ALA A 109 -23.23 18.80 19.33
N HIS A 110 -22.11 19.32 19.85
CA HIS A 110 -21.43 18.84 21.05
C HIS A 110 -22.03 19.37 22.35
N LYS A 111 -22.76 20.48 22.32
CA LYS A 111 -23.35 21.12 23.52
C LYS A 111 -24.67 20.48 23.98
N LYS A 112 -25.27 19.51 23.29
CA LYS A 112 -26.53 18.89 23.70
C LYS A 112 -26.44 18.13 25.00
N ASN A 113 -25.26 17.91 25.61
CA ASN A 113 -25.04 17.27 26.90
C ASN A 113 -24.43 18.21 27.95
N ALA A 114 -24.30 19.52 27.71
CA ALA A 114 -23.88 20.50 28.69
C ALA A 114 -25.04 21.48 28.93
N GLN A 115 -25.34 21.79 30.19
CA GLN A 115 -26.39 22.74 30.59
C GLN A 115 -26.23 24.05 29.83
N LEU A 116 -27.29 24.47 29.13
CA LEU A 116 -27.39 25.75 28.41
C LEU A 116 -27.19 26.91 29.39
N GLY A 117 -26.09 27.62 29.28
CA GLY A 117 -25.89 28.92 29.94
C GLY A 117 -26.64 30.03 29.21
N LEU A 118 -27.20 30.97 29.96
CA LEU A 118 -28.14 32.00 29.55
C LEU A 118 -27.56 33.11 28.66
N PHE A 119 -26.32 33.01 28.17
CA PHE A 119 -25.59 34.05 27.41
C PHE A 119 -24.97 33.60 26.08
N ASP A 120 -25.58 32.61 25.41
CA ASP A 120 -25.00 32.00 24.19
C ASP A 120 -25.39 32.70 22.86
N ASP A 121 -25.91 33.94 22.87
CA ASP A 121 -26.26 34.71 21.69
C ASP A 121 -25.21 35.79 21.32
N ILE A 122 -23.93 35.58 21.64
CA ILE A 122 -22.88 36.45 21.13
C ILE A 122 -22.52 36.01 19.73
N GLU A 123 -22.71 36.93 18.77
CA GLU A 123 -22.32 36.88 17.36
C GLU A 123 -21.02 36.09 17.17
N VAL A 124 -21.06 35.13 16.22
CA VAL A 124 -19.87 34.45 15.72
C VAL A 124 -19.04 35.45 14.91
N LEU A 125 -18.38 36.38 15.60
CA LEU A 125 -17.22 37.08 15.09
C LEU A 125 -16.21 36.02 14.67
N ALA A 126 -15.68 36.16 13.46
CA ALA A 126 -14.71 35.25 12.85
C ALA A 126 -13.71 34.77 13.91
N SER A 127 -13.84 33.51 14.36
CA SER A 127 -12.94 32.94 15.33
C SER A 127 -11.51 33.09 14.83
N PRO A 128 -10.56 33.54 15.66
CA PRO A 128 -9.18 33.66 15.24
C PRO A 128 -8.75 32.31 14.66
N LYS A 129 -8.08 32.34 13.51
CA LYS A 129 -7.62 31.14 12.81
C LYS A 129 -6.90 30.23 13.81
N ARG A 130 -7.48 29.07 14.09
CA ARG A 130 -6.98 28.14 15.12
C ARG A 130 -5.66 27.50 14.71
N PHE A 131 -5.44 27.41 13.39
CA PHE A 131 -4.25 26.78 12.80
C PHE A 131 -3.63 27.73 11.79
N ASP A 132 -2.32 27.66 11.59
CA ASP A 132 -1.59 28.38 10.56
C ASP A 132 -1.47 27.51 9.31
N LEU A 133 -2.54 27.44 8.51
CA LEU A 133 -2.58 26.76 7.23
C LEU A 133 -2.42 27.78 6.10
N GLN A 134 -1.71 27.38 5.04
CA GLN A 134 -1.33 28.31 3.97
C GLN A 134 -2.40 28.47 2.88
N SER A 135 -3.51 27.73 2.94
CA SER A 135 -4.55 27.69 1.92
C SER A 135 -5.88 28.23 2.42
N GLU A 136 -6.83 28.36 1.51
CA GLU A 136 -8.24 28.68 1.80
C GLU A 136 -8.89 27.68 2.78
N PHE A 137 -8.36 26.45 2.88
CA PHE A 137 -8.81 25.44 3.83
C PHE A 137 -8.70 25.90 5.29
N ASN A 138 -7.85 26.88 5.59
CA ASN A 138 -7.72 27.46 6.93
C ASN A 138 -9.03 28.05 7.49
N SER A 139 -9.99 28.36 6.63
CA SER A 139 -11.33 28.84 7.02
C SER A 139 -12.38 27.74 6.98
N HIS A 140 -11.98 26.46 6.78
CA HIS A 140 -12.93 25.36 6.61
C HIS A 140 -13.63 25.04 7.93
N PRO A 141 -14.99 24.86 7.95
CA PRO A 141 -15.77 24.60 9.17
C PRO A 141 -15.32 23.36 9.95
N ILE A 142 -14.77 22.34 9.27
CA ILE A 142 -14.27 21.12 9.92
C ILE A 142 -13.21 21.42 10.99
N LEU A 143 -12.40 22.47 10.80
CA LEU A 143 -11.35 22.86 11.72
C LEU A 143 -11.87 23.42 13.06
N THR A 144 -13.17 23.66 13.16
CA THR A 144 -13.80 24.10 14.41
C THR A 144 -14.00 22.95 15.38
N LEU A 145 -13.85 21.68 14.96
CA LEU A 145 -13.93 20.51 15.85
C LEU A 145 -12.82 20.57 16.90
N PRO A 146 -13.17 20.56 18.22
CA PRO A 146 -12.23 20.89 19.28
C PRO A 146 -11.06 19.91 19.42
N LYS A 147 -11.26 18.65 19.03
CA LYS A 147 -10.25 17.57 19.14
C LYS A 147 -9.24 17.52 17.99
N ILE A 148 -9.45 18.27 16.91
CA ILE A 148 -8.48 18.34 15.82
C ILE A 148 -7.24 19.06 16.33
N ASN A 149 -6.08 18.45 16.17
CA ASN A 149 -4.77 19.03 16.46
C ASN A 149 -4.12 19.57 15.16
N GLU A 150 -2.97 20.21 15.29
CA GLU A 150 -2.24 20.80 14.16
C GLU A 150 -1.86 19.77 13.08
N PHE A 151 -1.44 18.55 13.47
CA PHE A 151 -1.11 17.46 12.53
C PHE A 151 -2.35 17.00 11.76
N GLY A 152 -3.47 16.85 12.45
CA GLY A 152 -4.75 16.50 11.83
C GLY A 152 -5.22 17.58 10.86
N ALA A 153 -5.12 18.86 11.23
CA ALA A 153 -5.48 19.99 10.38
C ALA A 153 -4.63 20.05 9.09
N LYS A 154 -3.30 19.92 9.20
CA LYS A 154 -2.38 19.86 8.06
C LYS A 154 -2.66 18.68 7.13
N ASN A 155 -2.98 17.52 7.69
CA ASN A 155 -3.27 16.34 6.86
C ASN A 155 -4.64 16.43 6.18
N LEU A 156 -5.63 17.05 6.83
CA LEU A 156 -6.91 17.36 6.19
C LEU A 156 -6.73 18.38 5.05
N GLU A 157 -5.87 19.39 5.21
CA GLU A 157 -5.51 20.34 4.14
C GLU A 157 -4.88 19.62 2.94
N LYS A 158 -3.93 18.67 3.18
CA LYS A 158 -3.32 17.86 2.11
C LYS A 158 -4.35 16.99 1.38
N LEU A 159 -5.31 16.43 2.11
CA LEU A 159 -6.43 15.68 1.52
C LEU A 159 -7.37 16.61 0.74
N TYR A 160 -7.64 17.82 1.23
CA TYR A 160 -8.41 18.83 0.50
C TYR A 160 -7.77 19.13 -0.87
N HIS A 161 -6.48 19.41 -0.90
CA HIS A 161 -5.75 19.66 -2.16
C HIS A 161 -5.75 18.46 -3.09
N PHE A 162 -5.61 17.24 -2.52
CA PHE A 162 -5.71 16.03 -3.30
C PHE A 162 -7.08 15.87 -3.94
N ILE A 163 -8.16 15.98 -3.16
CA ILE A 163 -9.54 15.83 -3.64
C ILE A 163 -9.84 16.90 -4.70
N LYS A 164 -9.44 18.16 -4.48
CA LYS A 164 -9.61 19.26 -5.43
C LYS A 164 -8.99 18.96 -6.79
N LYS A 165 -7.79 18.37 -6.81
CA LYS A 165 -7.08 17.98 -8.03
C LYS A 165 -7.63 16.70 -8.64
N ALA A 166 -7.87 15.66 -7.81
CA ALA A 166 -8.18 14.32 -8.26
C ALA A 166 -9.62 14.12 -8.75
N ARG A 167 -10.59 14.93 -8.28
CA ARG A 167 -12.02 14.77 -8.60
C ARG A 167 -12.35 14.76 -10.09
N GLN A 168 -11.54 15.39 -10.92
CA GLN A 168 -11.75 15.49 -12.37
C GLN A 168 -10.96 14.46 -13.17
N ILE A 169 -10.00 13.78 -12.56
CA ILE A 169 -9.14 12.80 -13.25
C ILE A 169 -9.95 11.52 -13.49
N ARG A 170 -9.89 10.98 -14.71
CA ARG A 170 -10.54 9.73 -15.11
C ARG A 170 -9.54 8.71 -15.66
N VAL A 171 -8.34 9.16 -16.01
CA VAL A 171 -7.25 8.33 -16.53
C VAL A 171 -6.42 7.80 -15.36
N SER A 172 -6.26 6.50 -15.27
CA SER A 172 -5.60 5.84 -14.13
C SER A 172 -4.13 6.27 -13.97
N SER A 173 -3.38 6.47 -15.06
CA SER A 173 -1.98 6.91 -14.99
C SER A 173 -1.83 8.29 -14.37
N GLU A 174 -2.72 9.24 -14.71
CA GLU A 174 -2.73 10.59 -14.13
C GLU A 174 -3.18 10.54 -12.67
N PHE A 175 -4.15 9.68 -12.37
CA PHE A 175 -4.66 9.52 -11.01
C PHE A 175 -3.60 8.93 -10.08
N VAL A 176 -2.89 7.89 -10.52
CA VAL A 176 -1.76 7.29 -9.80
C VAL A 176 -0.68 8.34 -9.55
N GLU A 177 -0.30 9.12 -10.57
CA GLU A 177 0.69 10.18 -10.41
C GLU A 177 0.23 11.24 -9.40
N CYS A 178 -1.07 11.61 -9.40
CA CYS A 178 -1.65 12.53 -8.43
C CYS A 178 -1.50 12.02 -6.99
N ILE A 179 -1.72 10.72 -6.74
CA ILE A 179 -1.51 10.10 -5.42
C ILE A 179 -0.03 10.11 -5.05
N LEU A 180 0.86 9.68 -5.95
CA LEU A 180 2.29 9.56 -5.67
C LEU A 180 2.97 10.92 -5.41
N GLN A 181 2.43 12.00 -5.96
CA GLN A 181 2.90 13.36 -5.72
C GLN A 181 2.33 13.98 -4.45
N ASN A 182 1.24 13.43 -3.90
CA ASN A 182 0.59 13.97 -2.72
C ASN A 182 1.48 13.84 -1.47
N GLU A 183 1.64 14.94 -0.74
CA GLU A 183 2.52 14.98 0.43
C GLU A 183 2.05 14.07 1.57
N PHE A 184 0.74 13.97 1.79
CA PHE A 184 0.21 13.08 2.82
C PHE A 184 0.51 11.61 2.52
N PHE A 185 0.36 11.19 1.25
CA PHE A 185 0.71 9.83 0.85
C PHE A 185 2.21 9.55 1.00
N LYS A 186 3.07 10.51 0.67
CA LYS A 186 4.52 10.38 0.90
C LYS A 186 4.85 10.23 2.39
N GLU A 187 4.19 11.03 3.24
CA GLU A 187 4.36 10.90 4.70
C GLU A 187 3.90 9.52 5.21
N ILE A 188 2.80 8.97 4.69
CA ILE A 188 2.38 7.60 5.02
C ILE A 188 3.47 6.60 4.66
N CYS A 189 4.08 6.71 3.48
CA CYS A 189 5.18 5.83 3.06
C CYS A 189 6.39 5.94 4.01
N GLU A 190 6.76 7.16 4.42
CA GLU A 190 7.83 7.42 5.38
C GLU A 190 7.52 6.83 6.77
N ILE A 191 6.29 7.01 7.27
CA ILE A 191 5.84 6.45 8.54
C ILE A 191 5.92 4.92 8.50
N LEU A 192 5.48 4.29 7.42
CA LEU A 192 5.52 2.84 7.26
C LEU A 192 6.96 2.31 7.20
N ALA A 193 7.85 2.98 6.47
CA ALA A 193 9.26 2.63 6.38
C ALA A 193 9.95 2.75 7.74
N THR A 194 9.69 3.85 8.46
CA THR A 194 10.23 4.12 9.80
C THR A 194 9.73 3.08 10.81
N LYS A 195 8.42 2.79 10.83
CA LYS A 195 7.82 1.79 11.73
C LYS A 195 8.45 0.40 11.55
N ARG A 196 8.74 0.00 10.30
CA ARG A 196 9.40 -1.27 9.97
C ARG A 196 10.88 -1.31 10.36
N ALA A 197 11.54 -0.14 10.44
CA ALA A 197 12.94 0.01 10.80
C ALA A 197 13.16 0.25 12.30
N THR A 198 12.08 0.50 13.06
CA THR A 198 12.16 0.75 14.50
C THR A 198 12.32 -0.55 15.28
N ASN A 199 13.34 -0.64 16.09
CA ASN A 199 13.55 -1.74 17.03
C ASN A 199 12.49 -1.63 18.15
N LYS A 200 11.67 -2.67 18.33
CA LYS A 200 10.57 -2.69 19.30
C LYS A 200 11.03 -2.59 20.76
N ALA A 201 12.23 -3.07 21.07
CA ALA A 201 12.77 -3.06 22.44
C ALA A 201 13.44 -1.72 22.79
N THR A 202 14.20 -1.15 21.85
CA THR A 202 14.99 0.07 22.11
C THR A 202 14.35 1.34 21.61
N LEU A 203 13.28 1.24 20.80
CA LEU A 203 12.61 2.33 20.08
C LEU A 203 13.55 3.14 19.15
N LYS A 204 14.74 2.64 18.88
CA LYS A 204 15.70 3.28 17.96
C LYS A 204 15.35 2.90 16.52
N VAL A 205 15.47 3.87 15.62
CA VAL A 205 15.29 3.69 14.18
C VAL A 205 16.63 3.36 13.55
N ASP A 206 16.69 2.25 12.81
CA ASP A 206 17.80 1.90 11.95
C ASP A 206 17.61 2.62 10.60
N LEU A 207 18.44 3.62 10.32
CA LEU A 207 18.31 4.44 9.11
C LEU A 207 18.55 3.65 7.84
N THR A 208 19.54 2.75 7.80
CA THR A 208 19.80 1.89 6.64
C THR A 208 18.59 1.01 6.32
N ARG A 209 18.01 0.41 7.36
CA ARG A 209 16.81 -0.42 7.22
C ARG A 209 15.58 0.41 6.85
N LYS A 210 15.50 1.68 7.28
CA LYS A 210 14.44 2.60 6.85
C LYS A 210 14.52 2.86 5.35
N ASP A 211 15.71 3.17 4.84
CA ASP A 211 15.94 3.45 3.43
C ASP A 211 15.62 2.22 2.56
N GLU A 212 16.04 1.02 2.99
CA GLU A 212 15.69 -0.23 2.31
C GLU A 212 14.18 -0.49 2.27
N ASN A 213 13.47 -0.17 3.35
CA ASN A 213 12.02 -0.32 3.39
C ASN A 213 11.32 0.71 2.48
N LEU A 214 11.84 1.94 2.41
CA LEU A 214 11.33 2.96 1.50
C LEU A 214 11.53 2.54 0.04
N GLU A 215 12.72 2.03 -0.32
CA GLU A 215 12.96 1.46 -1.65
C GLU A 215 11.95 0.36 -2.02
N LYS A 216 11.61 -0.53 -1.08
CA LYS A 216 10.60 -1.58 -1.30
C LYS A 216 9.21 -0.99 -1.56
N ILE A 217 8.83 0.05 -0.81
CA ILE A 217 7.57 0.77 -1.01
C ILE A 217 7.55 1.43 -2.39
N VAL A 218 8.60 2.18 -2.74
CA VAL A 218 8.75 2.85 -4.05
C VAL A 218 8.64 1.83 -5.19
N ARG A 219 9.25 0.65 -5.05
CA ARG A 219 9.13 -0.41 -6.04
C ARG A 219 7.69 -0.88 -6.21
N LYS A 220 6.92 -1.06 -5.13
CA LYS A 220 5.50 -1.42 -5.22
C LYS A 220 4.68 -0.33 -5.91
N MET A 221 4.97 0.94 -5.62
CA MET A 221 4.33 2.06 -6.31
C MET A 221 4.65 2.07 -7.80
N ALA A 222 5.88 1.72 -8.19
CA ALA A 222 6.25 1.57 -9.59
C ALA A 222 5.48 0.42 -10.28
N VAL A 223 5.23 -0.68 -9.58
CA VAL A 223 4.37 -1.78 -10.07
C VAL A 223 2.95 -1.28 -10.28
N LEU A 224 2.35 -0.56 -9.31
CA LEU A 224 1.02 0.04 -9.46
C LEU A 224 0.97 1.00 -10.65
N LYS A 225 1.99 1.80 -10.86
CA LYS A 225 2.09 2.70 -12.02
C LYS A 225 2.18 1.92 -13.34
N GLU A 226 2.92 0.82 -13.41
CA GLU A 226 3.01 0.00 -14.62
C GLU A 226 1.66 -0.62 -15.00
N LEU A 227 0.86 -1.08 -14.01
CA LEU A 227 -0.47 -1.63 -14.21
C LEU A 227 -1.46 -0.65 -14.86
N THR A 228 -1.25 0.65 -14.78
CA THR A 228 -2.13 1.62 -15.44
C THR A 228 -2.13 1.50 -16.96
N LYS A 229 -1.14 0.80 -17.54
CA LYS A 229 -1.09 0.54 -18.99
C LYS A 229 -2.18 -0.44 -19.43
N ASP A 230 -2.52 -1.38 -18.55
CA ASP A 230 -3.52 -2.41 -18.82
C ASP A 230 -4.93 -1.95 -18.38
N TYR A 231 -4.99 -1.00 -17.44
CA TYR A 231 -6.22 -0.43 -16.89
C TYR A 231 -6.21 1.09 -17.01
N SER A 232 -6.66 1.63 -18.15
CA SER A 232 -6.65 3.08 -18.40
C SER A 232 -7.73 3.85 -17.62
N ASP A 233 -8.87 3.21 -17.32
CA ASP A 233 -9.98 3.79 -16.57
C ASP A 233 -9.80 3.59 -15.07
N ILE A 234 -10.00 4.66 -14.26
CA ILE A 234 -9.76 4.61 -12.80
C ILE A 234 -10.69 3.64 -12.06
N TYR A 235 -11.93 3.46 -12.52
CA TYR A 235 -12.89 2.56 -11.86
C TYR A 235 -12.53 1.10 -12.11
N LYS A 236 -12.14 0.76 -13.34
CA LYS A 236 -11.66 -0.59 -13.69
C LYS A 236 -10.37 -0.90 -12.94
N TYR A 237 -9.45 0.07 -12.86
CA TYR A 237 -8.21 -0.05 -12.13
C TYR A 237 -8.45 -0.28 -10.63
N TYR A 238 -9.30 0.54 -10.01
CA TYR A 238 -9.65 0.39 -8.59
C TYR A 238 -10.32 -0.95 -8.30
N ASN A 239 -11.27 -1.36 -9.13
CA ASN A 239 -11.92 -2.66 -8.99
C ASN A 239 -10.92 -3.82 -9.09
N PHE A 240 -9.97 -3.76 -10.04
CA PHE A 240 -8.90 -4.74 -10.11
C PHE A 240 -8.07 -4.81 -8.82
N LEU A 241 -7.74 -3.67 -8.23
CA LEU A 241 -6.96 -3.63 -6.99
C LEU A 241 -7.74 -4.13 -5.77
N THR A 242 -9.05 -3.92 -5.70
CA THR A 242 -9.86 -4.17 -4.50
C THR A 242 -10.69 -5.44 -4.52
N LEU A 243 -11.35 -5.79 -5.63
CA LEU A 243 -12.32 -6.90 -5.70
C LEU A 243 -11.69 -8.30 -5.62
N GLY A 244 -10.42 -8.46 -5.98
CA GLY A 244 -9.81 -9.78 -5.99
C GLY A 244 -9.20 -10.21 -4.65
N ALA A 245 -9.01 -9.32 -3.67
CA ALA A 245 -8.36 -9.66 -2.41
C ALA A 245 -9.23 -10.59 -1.54
N ASN A 246 -10.54 -10.41 -1.55
CA ASN A 246 -11.46 -11.15 -0.68
C ASN A 246 -12.03 -12.43 -1.30
N GLU A 247 -12.21 -12.49 -2.63
CA GLU A 247 -12.84 -13.65 -3.29
C GLU A 247 -11.86 -14.79 -3.61
N MET A 248 -10.56 -14.48 -3.80
CA MET A 248 -9.55 -15.46 -4.17
C MET A 248 -8.82 -16.08 -2.96
N SER A 249 -9.03 -15.58 -1.73
CA SER A 249 -8.23 -15.96 -0.57
C SER A 249 -8.83 -17.05 0.32
N ASN A 250 -9.72 -17.90 -0.18
CA ASN A 250 -10.24 -19.05 0.60
C ASN A 250 -9.17 -20.11 0.93
N GLY A 251 -7.88 -19.72 0.95
CA GLY A 251 -6.76 -20.59 1.30
C GLY A 251 -6.41 -21.63 0.23
N LYS A 252 -7.04 -21.55 -0.96
CA LYS A 252 -6.85 -22.47 -2.08
C LYS A 252 -6.32 -21.73 -3.30
N GLY A 253 -5.26 -22.26 -3.91
CA GLY A 253 -4.66 -21.65 -5.09
C GLY A 253 -3.22 -22.05 -5.28
N VAL A 254 -2.54 -21.43 -6.24
CA VAL A 254 -1.11 -21.59 -6.49
C VAL A 254 -0.33 -21.09 -5.29
N ASN A 255 0.55 -21.93 -4.74
CA ASN A 255 1.34 -21.58 -3.57
C ASN A 255 2.51 -20.67 -3.96
N LEU A 256 2.56 -19.45 -3.43
CA LEU A 256 3.67 -18.52 -3.59
C LEU A 256 4.54 -18.56 -2.32
N LEU A 257 5.75 -19.12 -2.43
CA LEU A 257 6.58 -19.49 -1.28
C LEU A 257 8.00 -18.91 -1.40
N SER A 258 8.53 -18.37 -0.32
CA SER A 258 9.98 -18.25 -0.22
C SER A 258 10.62 -19.64 -0.13
N ILE A 259 11.91 -19.77 -0.47
CA ILE A 259 12.62 -21.03 -0.33
C ILE A 259 12.55 -21.55 1.11
N HIS A 260 12.63 -20.65 2.10
CA HIS A 260 12.54 -21.02 3.51
C HIS A 260 11.16 -21.57 3.87
N ALA A 261 10.10 -20.93 3.37
CA ALA A 261 8.72 -21.34 3.57
C ALA A 261 8.38 -22.67 2.87
N SER A 262 9.16 -23.07 1.85
CA SER A 262 8.96 -24.32 1.11
C SER A 262 9.61 -25.54 1.78
N LYS A 263 10.43 -25.34 2.84
CA LYS A 263 11.14 -26.45 3.50
C LYS A 263 10.14 -27.43 4.12
N GLY A 264 10.29 -28.71 3.78
CA GLY A 264 9.41 -29.79 4.26
C GLY A 264 8.11 -29.94 3.46
N LEU A 265 7.82 -29.07 2.49
CA LEU A 265 6.69 -29.18 1.59
C LEU A 265 7.13 -29.79 0.25
N GLU A 266 6.19 -30.42 -0.47
CA GLU A 266 6.42 -30.96 -1.82
C GLU A 266 5.18 -30.75 -2.68
N PHE A 267 5.41 -30.50 -3.98
CA PHE A 267 4.36 -30.17 -4.94
C PHE A 267 4.53 -30.96 -6.24
N GLU A 268 3.43 -31.22 -6.94
CA GLU A 268 3.46 -31.93 -8.22
C GLU A 268 4.20 -31.12 -9.31
N LEU A 269 4.00 -29.80 -9.31
CA LEU A 269 4.64 -28.86 -10.23
C LEU A 269 5.25 -27.70 -9.44
N VAL A 270 6.55 -27.49 -9.65
CA VAL A 270 7.29 -26.39 -9.02
C VAL A 270 7.90 -25.48 -10.07
N PHE A 271 7.64 -24.20 -9.94
CA PHE A 271 8.38 -23.13 -10.64
C PHE A 271 9.39 -22.55 -9.67
N VAL A 272 10.68 -22.62 -9.98
CA VAL A 272 11.70 -21.84 -9.29
C VAL A 272 12.05 -20.65 -10.16
N VAL A 273 11.71 -19.46 -9.66
CA VAL A 273 11.76 -18.23 -10.46
C VAL A 273 12.87 -17.30 -10.01
N ASP A 274 13.15 -16.30 -10.86
CA ASP A 274 14.13 -15.24 -10.58
C ASP A 274 15.55 -15.77 -10.42
N LEU A 275 15.91 -16.83 -11.17
CA LEU A 275 17.21 -17.44 -11.21
C LEU A 275 18.19 -16.59 -12.05
N ALA A 276 18.36 -15.35 -11.62
CA ALA A 276 19.25 -14.37 -12.24
C ALA A 276 20.47 -14.08 -11.36
N GLN A 277 21.62 -13.87 -11.97
CA GLN A 277 22.85 -13.48 -11.27
C GLN A 277 22.62 -12.23 -10.41
N ASN A 278 23.15 -12.20 -9.20
CA ASN A 278 22.96 -11.16 -8.17
C ASN A 278 21.55 -11.12 -7.52
N ARG A 279 20.62 -11.93 -7.99
CA ARG A 279 19.29 -12.09 -7.36
C ARG A 279 19.17 -13.43 -6.66
N PHE A 280 19.63 -14.49 -7.32
CA PHE A 280 19.82 -15.81 -6.76
C PHE A 280 21.02 -16.47 -7.47
N PRO A 281 22.23 -16.45 -6.84
CA PRO A 281 22.55 -16.09 -5.43
C PRO A 281 22.31 -14.61 -5.12
N ASN A 282 21.94 -14.34 -3.85
CA ASN A 282 21.63 -12.98 -3.40
C ASN A 282 22.92 -12.21 -3.06
N SER A 283 23.37 -11.32 -3.96
CA SER A 283 24.62 -10.58 -3.82
C SER A 283 24.68 -9.67 -2.58
N LYS A 284 23.54 -9.11 -2.16
CA LYS A 284 23.50 -8.26 -0.94
C LYS A 284 23.82 -9.09 0.30
N LEU A 285 23.23 -10.28 0.43
CA LEU A 285 23.51 -11.18 1.57
C LEU A 285 24.95 -11.70 1.54
N MET A 286 25.47 -12.03 0.36
CA MET A 286 26.87 -12.45 0.22
C MET A 286 27.82 -11.32 0.63
N ALA A 287 27.55 -10.08 0.27
CA ALA A 287 28.33 -8.91 0.70
C ALA A 287 28.27 -8.66 2.22
N MET A 288 27.25 -9.17 2.92
CA MET A 288 27.06 -9.07 4.38
C MET A 288 27.62 -10.27 5.15
N GLY A 289 28.42 -11.11 4.51
CA GLY A 289 29.05 -12.30 5.14
C GLY A 289 28.35 -13.63 4.85
N GLY A 290 27.33 -13.66 3.98
CA GLY A 290 26.75 -14.90 3.49
C GLY A 290 27.70 -15.63 2.53
N SER A 291 27.51 -16.95 2.36
CA SER A 291 28.35 -17.77 1.49
C SER A 291 27.59 -18.26 0.25
N LEU A 292 28.33 -18.44 -0.86
CA LEU A 292 27.77 -19.03 -2.08
C LEU A 292 27.27 -20.46 -1.83
N GLU A 293 27.95 -21.19 -0.94
CA GLU A 293 27.54 -22.54 -0.55
C GLU A 293 26.17 -22.57 0.14
N GLU A 294 25.88 -21.58 0.97
CA GLU A 294 24.56 -21.46 1.60
C GLU A 294 23.47 -21.17 0.55
N GLU A 295 23.73 -20.26 -0.38
CA GLU A 295 22.81 -19.97 -1.49
C GLU A 295 22.63 -21.23 -2.40
N ARG A 296 23.68 -22.02 -2.61
CA ARG A 296 23.60 -23.31 -3.36
C ARG A 296 22.74 -24.33 -2.61
N ARG A 297 22.86 -24.43 -1.29
CA ARG A 297 21.97 -25.28 -0.46
C ARG A 297 20.51 -24.84 -0.57
N LEU A 298 20.26 -23.52 -0.58
CA LEU A 298 18.91 -23.00 -0.79
C LEU A 298 18.38 -23.34 -2.19
N PHE A 299 19.22 -23.28 -3.23
CA PHE A 299 18.84 -23.70 -4.57
C PHE A 299 18.49 -25.20 -4.59
N TYR A 300 19.30 -26.05 -3.97
CA TYR A 300 19.02 -27.49 -3.83
C TYR A 300 17.67 -27.72 -3.13
N VAL A 301 17.41 -27.03 -2.03
CA VAL A 301 16.12 -27.12 -1.33
C VAL A 301 14.96 -26.76 -2.28
N ALA A 302 15.08 -25.67 -3.05
CA ALA A 302 14.01 -25.23 -3.95
C ALA A 302 13.70 -26.26 -5.05
N VAL A 303 14.73 -26.82 -5.70
CA VAL A 303 14.54 -27.77 -6.80
C VAL A 303 14.02 -29.13 -6.34
N THR A 304 14.38 -29.55 -5.11
CA THR A 304 13.90 -30.81 -4.51
C THR A 304 12.46 -30.75 -4.00
N ARG A 305 11.78 -29.61 -4.13
CA ARG A 305 10.34 -29.49 -3.79
C ARG A 305 9.43 -30.07 -4.87
N ALA A 306 9.94 -30.32 -6.06
CA ALA A 306 9.18 -30.87 -7.17
C ALA A 306 9.10 -32.40 -7.08
N LYS A 307 7.88 -32.95 -7.09
CA LYS A 307 7.64 -34.37 -7.22
C LYS A 307 7.75 -34.85 -8.67
N ASN A 308 7.07 -34.20 -9.58
CA ASN A 308 6.96 -34.63 -10.97
C ASN A 308 7.58 -33.66 -11.97
N THR A 309 7.28 -32.36 -11.84
CA THR A 309 7.71 -31.37 -12.83
C THR A 309 8.39 -30.18 -12.17
N LEU A 310 9.57 -29.84 -12.66
CA LEU A 310 10.35 -28.69 -12.25
C LEU A 310 10.55 -27.74 -13.42
N ILE A 311 10.19 -26.46 -13.26
CA ILE A 311 10.41 -25.40 -14.24
C ILE A 311 11.31 -24.34 -13.61
N LEU A 312 12.44 -24.09 -14.25
CA LEU A 312 13.42 -23.08 -13.82
C LEU A 312 13.37 -21.88 -14.76
N SER A 313 13.31 -20.69 -14.19
CA SER A 313 13.19 -19.47 -15.02
C SER A 313 13.90 -18.26 -14.44
N TYR A 314 14.33 -17.37 -15.35
CA TYR A 314 14.82 -16.04 -15.01
C TYR A 314 14.37 -15.02 -16.05
N ALA A 315 14.20 -13.78 -15.60
CA ALA A 315 13.92 -12.67 -16.48
C ALA A 315 15.23 -12.06 -17.02
N LYS A 316 15.36 -11.96 -18.35
CA LYS A 316 16.54 -11.30 -18.97
C LYS A 316 16.55 -9.79 -18.74
N TYR A 317 15.38 -9.19 -18.52
CA TYR A 317 15.22 -7.75 -18.35
C TYR A 317 14.19 -7.41 -17.27
N ASP A 318 14.52 -6.50 -16.38
CA ASP A 318 13.60 -5.92 -15.38
C ASP A 318 13.13 -4.55 -15.91
N LYS A 319 11.86 -4.44 -16.29
CA LYS A 319 11.24 -3.22 -16.83
C LYS A 319 11.25 -2.05 -15.83
N ILE A 320 11.11 -2.35 -14.53
CA ILE A 320 11.06 -1.34 -13.47
C ILE A 320 12.44 -0.77 -13.19
N LYS A 321 13.45 -1.65 -13.10
CA LYS A 321 14.84 -1.25 -12.85
C LYS A 321 15.57 -0.85 -14.13
N LYS A 322 14.99 -1.10 -15.30
CA LYS A 322 15.62 -0.93 -16.63
C LYS A 322 16.99 -1.62 -16.72
N ALA A 323 17.10 -2.84 -16.17
CA ALA A 323 18.33 -3.57 -16.01
C ALA A 323 18.27 -4.94 -16.71
N HIS A 324 19.35 -5.32 -17.38
CA HIS A 324 19.53 -6.66 -17.93
C HIS A 324 20.19 -7.58 -16.93
N TYR A 325 19.76 -8.84 -16.93
CA TYR A 325 20.31 -9.89 -16.08
C TYR A 325 20.86 -11.05 -16.88
N LYS A 326 21.96 -11.61 -16.37
CA LYS A 326 22.49 -12.90 -16.78
C LYS A 326 21.82 -14.03 -16.00
N PRO A 327 21.84 -15.28 -16.51
CA PRO A 327 21.37 -16.43 -15.73
C PRO A 327 22.17 -16.59 -14.44
N SER A 328 21.56 -17.19 -13.46
CA SER A 328 22.22 -17.58 -12.22
C SER A 328 23.38 -18.53 -12.49
N CYS A 329 24.49 -18.38 -11.75
CA CYS A 329 25.59 -19.37 -11.81
C CYS A 329 25.11 -20.80 -11.53
N PHE A 330 24.05 -20.99 -10.75
CA PHE A 330 23.49 -22.33 -10.48
C PHE A 330 22.88 -22.99 -11.73
N LEU A 331 22.31 -22.21 -12.66
CA LEU A 331 21.83 -22.75 -13.92
C LEU A 331 22.98 -23.13 -14.87
N VAL A 332 24.08 -22.38 -14.81
CA VAL A 332 25.30 -22.68 -15.57
C VAL A 332 25.98 -23.91 -15.01
N GLU A 333 26.17 -23.99 -13.69
CA GLU A 333 26.74 -25.16 -13.00
C GLU A 333 25.94 -26.45 -13.25
N ALA A 334 24.62 -26.33 -13.37
CA ALA A 334 23.75 -27.46 -13.72
C ALA A 334 23.74 -27.81 -15.22
N GLY A 335 24.49 -27.08 -16.05
CA GLY A 335 24.55 -27.33 -17.50
C GLY A 335 23.31 -26.96 -18.29
N LEU A 336 22.41 -26.16 -17.67
CA LEU A 336 21.09 -25.82 -18.25
C LEU A 336 21.14 -24.57 -19.15
N CYS A 337 22.17 -23.75 -19.04
CA CYS A 337 22.42 -22.59 -19.90
C CYS A 337 23.92 -22.26 -19.97
N LYS A 338 24.29 -21.50 -20.99
CA LYS A 338 25.66 -20.95 -21.14
C LYS A 338 25.72 -19.58 -20.44
N GLU A 339 26.92 -19.15 -20.04
CA GLU A 339 27.17 -17.84 -19.42
C GLU A 339 26.73 -16.64 -20.27
#